data_9d7d1f7b8170bc005840b1301d6f8412
#
_entry.id   9d7d1f7b8170bc005840b1301d6f8412
#
_cell.length_a   1.000
_cell.length_b   1.000
_cell.length_c   1.000
_cell.angle_alpha   90.00
_cell.angle_beta   90.00
_cell.angle_gamma   90.00
#
_symmetry.space_group_name_H-M   'P 1'
#
loop_
_entity.id
_entity.type
_entity.pdbx_description
1 polymer ?
#
loop_
_entity_poly.entity_id
_entity_poly.type
_entity_poly.pdbx_seq_one_letter_code
_entity_poly.pdbx_strand_id
1 'polypeptide(L)'
;MGTELKVPATGSIHHSSKTKYTSRRVVMVIQARMGSTRLPGKSMMDLAGAPLIGRLLERVKRCKQVDQIILATTFKEEDDILEKVGVDYGLTVFRGSENDLVDRYHSAASKFNAKVIVRIPGDNPAPEPSEIDDVINYHIEGGYDFSSNYPDVIDNGYPDGIGAEVYDVDALNEVWSTSKDPRNREHPHTNFYEHPGKFKLGIMMCRPEIRRPDIIIDVNTQDQYDFVLAMYEYLYPRNTQFTILDIIDWYDNVYKKVQA
;
A
#
# COMPACT_ATOMS: atom_id res chain seq x y z
N MET A 1 5.66 30.52 -2.40
CA MET A 1 4.87 30.79 -1.20
C MET A 1 4.15 29.47 -0.89
N GLY A 2 4.68 28.71 0.06
CA GLY A 2 4.14 27.41 0.44
C GLY A 2 2.88 27.61 1.28
N THR A 3 1.78 27.08 0.83
CA THR A 3 0.55 26.98 1.61
C THR A 3 0.73 25.81 2.58
N GLU A 4 0.97 26.10 3.85
CA GLU A 4 0.89 25.09 4.92
C GLU A 4 -0.53 24.51 4.96
N LEU A 5 -0.65 23.22 4.70
CA LEU A 5 -1.86 22.45 4.93
C LEU A 5 -2.09 22.35 6.46
N LYS A 6 -3.03 23.10 6.98
CA LYS A 6 -3.45 23.00 8.39
C LYS A 6 -4.20 21.68 8.59
N VAL A 7 -3.57 20.76 9.30
CA VAL A 7 -4.22 19.54 9.79
C VAL A 7 -5.15 19.94 10.96
N PRO A 8 -6.43 19.52 10.97
CA PRO A 8 -7.30 19.74 12.12
C PRO A 8 -6.78 18.94 13.32
N ALA A 9 -6.73 19.57 14.49
CA ALA A 9 -6.30 18.97 15.74
C ALA A 9 -7.16 17.75 16.12
N THR A 10 -6.51 16.76 16.70
CA THR A 10 -7.05 15.50 17.22
C THR A 10 -8.31 15.73 18.06
N GLY A 11 -9.47 15.40 17.49
CA GLY A 11 -10.73 15.30 18.22
C GLY A 11 -10.81 13.99 18.97
N SER A 12 -11.08 14.06 20.27
CA SER A 12 -11.37 12.93 21.13
C SER A 12 -12.52 12.08 20.57
N ILE A 13 -12.29 10.77 20.49
CA ILE A 13 -13.24 9.78 20.00
C ILE A 13 -14.41 9.66 20.98
N HIS A 14 -15.55 10.24 20.62
CA HIS A 14 -16.83 9.94 21.26
C HIS A 14 -17.47 8.74 20.55
N HIS A 15 -17.54 7.61 21.27
CA HIS A 15 -18.34 6.44 20.89
C HIS A 15 -19.83 6.82 20.81
N SER A 16 -20.34 6.99 19.58
CA SER A 16 -21.80 6.92 19.33
C SER A 16 -22.08 6.77 17.84
N SER A 17 -22.54 5.60 17.48
CA SER A 17 -23.39 5.17 16.35
C SER A 17 -22.89 3.91 15.64
N LYS A 18 -23.08 2.78 16.28
CA LYS A 18 -23.04 1.45 15.64
C LYS A 18 -24.30 1.26 14.81
N THR A 19 -24.40 1.72 13.55
CA THR A 19 -25.52 1.27 12.67
C THR A 19 -25.41 1.60 11.18
N LYS A 20 -24.27 2.04 10.64
CA LYS A 20 -24.18 2.37 9.21
C LYS A 20 -23.15 1.58 8.40
N TYR A 21 -22.40 0.65 9.01
CA TYR A 21 -21.18 0.07 8.40
C TYR A 21 -21.18 -1.44 8.18
N THR A 22 -22.35 -2.10 8.19
CA THR A 22 -22.45 -3.57 8.17
C THR A 22 -22.31 -4.24 6.80
N SER A 23 -21.89 -3.57 5.71
CA SER A 23 -21.56 -4.25 4.45
C SER A 23 -20.72 -3.43 3.46
N ARG A 24 -19.62 -2.81 3.92
CA ARG A 24 -18.66 -2.23 2.96
C ARG A 24 -17.68 -3.30 2.54
N ARG A 25 -17.83 -3.81 1.32
CA ARG A 25 -16.90 -4.78 0.74
C ARG A 25 -15.55 -4.11 0.48
N VAL A 26 -14.52 -4.55 1.20
CA VAL A 26 -13.15 -4.07 1.11
C VAL A 26 -12.36 -4.98 0.16
N VAL A 27 -11.86 -4.42 -0.92
CA VAL A 27 -11.02 -5.15 -1.89
C VAL A 27 -9.62 -4.55 -1.90
N MET A 28 -8.62 -5.36 -1.57
CA MET A 28 -7.23 -4.99 -1.69
C MET A 28 -6.74 -5.25 -3.11
N VAL A 29 -6.13 -4.25 -3.72
CA VAL A 29 -5.55 -4.32 -5.06
C VAL A 29 -4.03 -4.11 -4.95
N ILE A 30 -3.29 -5.17 -5.18
CA ILE A 30 -1.83 -5.15 -5.26
C ILE A 30 -1.47 -4.89 -6.71
N GLN A 31 -0.90 -3.73 -6.99
CA GLN A 31 -0.46 -3.41 -8.35
C GLN A 31 0.98 -3.86 -8.58
N ALA A 32 1.23 -4.62 -9.63
CA ALA A 32 2.57 -5.01 -10.05
C ALA A 32 2.70 -5.04 -11.57
N ARG A 33 3.89 -4.73 -12.08
CA ARG A 33 4.28 -4.92 -13.49
C ARG A 33 5.77 -5.22 -13.58
N MET A 34 6.17 -5.93 -14.62
CA MET A 34 7.59 -6.24 -14.87
C MET A 34 8.37 -5.05 -15.41
N GLY A 35 7.70 -4.13 -16.10
CA GLY A 35 8.28 -2.95 -16.76
C GLY A 35 8.73 -1.84 -15.82
N SER A 36 9.46 -2.14 -14.74
CA SER A 36 10.11 -1.13 -13.90
C SER A 36 11.31 -0.52 -14.63
N THR A 37 11.34 0.80 -14.75
CA THR A 37 12.45 1.49 -15.44
C THR A 37 13.71 1.62 -14.59
N ARG A 38 13.57 1.80 -13.28
CA ARG A 38 14.69 1.99 -12.33
C ARG A 38 15.34 0.67 -11.92
N LEU A 39 14.56 -0.38 -11.76
CA LEU A 39 15.04 -1.73 -11.41
C LEU A 39 14.20 -2.76 -12.18
N PRO A 40 14.59 -3.10 -13.43
CA PRO A 40 13.83 -4.02 -14.27
C PRO A 40 13.68 -5.40 -13.62
N GLY A 41 12.47 -5.96 -13.68
CA GLY A 41 12.19 -7.28 -13.13
C GLY A 41 12.13 -7.37 -11.60
N LYS A 42 12.17 -6.26 -10.88
CA LYS A 42 12.24 -6.22 -9.41
C LYS A 42 11.20 -7.09 -8.70
N SER A 43 9.99 -7.18 -9.25
CA SER A 43 8.90 -7.99 -8.67
C SER A 43 9.27 -9.47 -8.54
N MET A 44 10.17 -9.97 -9.39
CA MET A 44 10.61 -11.36 -9.42
C MET A 44 12.00 -11.58 -8.81
N MET A 45 12.67 -10.53 -8.31
CA MET A 45 13.95 -10.68 -7.62
C MET A 45 13.77 -11.48 -6.34
N ASP A 46 14.75 -12.33 -6.02
CA ASP A 46 14.67 -13.25 -4.87
C ASP A 46 14.78 -12.49 -3.54
N LEU A 47 13.89 -12.78 -2.61
CA LEU A 47 13.99 -12.34 -1.21
C LEU A 47 13.92 -13.57 -0.30
N ALA A 48 15.08 -14.08 0.11
CA ALA A 48 15.19 -15.24 1.01
C ALA A 48 14.39 -16.46 0.50
N GLY A 49 14.55 -16.82 -0.79
CA GLY A 49 13.99 -18.03 -1.40
C GLY A 49 12.59 -17.90 -1.99
N ALA A 50 12.05 -16.68 -2.11
CA ALA A 50 10.81 -16.41 -2.86
C ALA A 50 10.91 -15.06 -3.60
N PRO A 51 10.14 -14.86 -4.68
CA PRO A 51 10.13 -13.56 -5.36
C PRO A 51 9.63 -12.44 -4.45
N LEU A 52 10.13 -11.23 -4.66
CA LEU A 52 9.72 -10.02 -3.91
C LEU A 52 8.21 -9.90 -3.80
N ILE A 53 7.50 -10.02 -4.92
CA ILE A 53 6.04 -9.99 -4.95
C ILE A 53 5.43 -11.12 -4.11
N GLY A 54 6.04 -12.30 -4.09
CA GLY A 54 5.60 -13.44 -3.27
C GLY A 54 5.65 -13.11 -1.78
N ARG A 55 6.73 -12.48 -1.31
CA ARG A 55 6.85 -12.03 0.09
C ARG A 55 5.79 -11.02 0.47
N LEU A 56 5.49 -10.07 -0.42
CA LEU A 56 4.37 -9.15 -0.23
C LEU A 56 3.06 -9.93 -0.08
N LEU A 57 2.77 -10.88 -1.01
CA LEU A 57 1.54 -11.67 -0.99
C LEU A 57 1.38 -12.50 0.28
N GLU A 58 2.45 -13.09 0.81
CA GLU A 58 2.43 -13.81 2.09
C GLU A 58 1.99 -12.90 3.25
N ARG A 59 2.44 -11.66 3.25
CA ARG A 59 2.17 -10.71 4.34
C ARG A 59 0.74 -10.19 4.29
N VAL A 60 0.29 -9.70 3.14
CA VAL A 60 -1.07 -9.10 3.02
C VAL A 60 -2.20 -10.10 3.25
N LYS A 61 -1.96 -11.39 3.07
CA LYS A 61 -2.92 -12.44 3.43
C LYS A 61 -3.23 -12.52 4.92
N ARG A 62 -2.45 -11.88 5.78
CA ARG A 62 -2.68 -11.79 7.22
C ARG A 62 -3.59 -10.63 7.62
N CYS A 63 -3.93 -9.72 6.69
CA CYS A 63 -4.90 -8.65 6.93
C CYS A 63 -6.28 -9.22 7.24
N LYS A 64 -6.95 -8.63 8.22
CA LYS A 64 -8.24 -9.09 8.73
C LYS A 64 -9.43 -8.25 8.25
N GLN A 65 -9.16 -7.03 7.77
CA GLN A 65 -10.19 -6.07 7.34
C GLN A 65 -10.44 -6.12 5.82
N VAL A 66 -9.90 -7.12 5.13
CA VAL A 66 -9.96 -7.28 3.67
C VAL A 66 -10.83 -8.47 3.30
N ASP A 67 -11.88 -8.25 2.50
CA ASP A 67 -12.77 -9.32 2.02
C ASP A 67 -12.18 -10.08 0.84
N GLN A 68 -11.38 -9.42 0.00
CA GLN A 68 -10.75 -10.03 -1.16
C GLN A 68 -9.43 -9.34 -1.51
N ILE A 69 -8.42 -10.14 -1.86
CA ILE A 69 -7.12 -9.67 -2.34
C ILE A 69 -6.99 -10.00 -3.82
N ILE A 70 -6.56 -9.02 -4.61
CA ILE A 70 -6.40 -9.12 -6.06
C ILE A 70 -4.99 -8.68 -6.44
N LEU A 71 -4.30 -9.47 -7.25
CA LEU A 71 -3.09 -9.02 -7.94
C LEU A 71 -3.48 -8.39 -9.26
N ALA A 72 -3.24 -7.09 -9.40
CA ALA A 72 -3.57 -6.31 -10.60
C ALA A 72 -2.32 -6.04 -11.43
N THR A 73 -2.27 -6.60 -12.64
CA THR A 73 -1.16 -6.43 -13.59
C THR A 73 -1.67 -5.87 -14.93
N THR A 74 -0.83 -5.89 -15.96
CA THR A 74 -1.18 -5.37 -17.29
C THR A 74 -1.46 -6.49 -18.30
N PHE A 75 -1.81 -6.12 -19.53
CA PHE A 75 -2.01 -7.09 -20.63
C PHE A 75 -0.72 -7.43 -21.38
N LYS A 76 0.43 -6.92 -20.94
CA LYS A 76 1.72 -7.25 -21.57
C LYS A 76 2.11 -8.70 -21.31
N GLU A 77 2.74 -9.32 -22.31
CA GLU A 77 3.26 -10.69 -22.22
C GLU A 77 4.31 -10.84 -21.10
N GLU A 78 5.15 -9.80 -20.90
CA GLU A 78 6.15 -9.79 -19.82
C GLU A 78 5.52 -9.90 -18.42
N ASP A 79 4.24 -9.57 -18.27
CA ASP A 79 3.49 -9.63 -17.01
C ASP A 79 2.78 -10.99 -16.81
N ASP A 80 2.87 -11.93 -17.74
CA ASP A 80 2.28 -13.28 -17.62
C ASP A 80 2.87 -14.03 -16.41
N ILE A 81 4.13 -13.77 -16.09
CA ILE A 81 4.79 -14.34 -14.92
C ILE A 81 4.12 -13.87 -13.61
N LEU A 82 3.64 -12.62 -13.55
CA LEU A 82 2.93 -12.10 -12.38
C LEU A 82 1.54 -12.72 -12.24
N GLU A 83 0.85 -12.99 -13.36
CA GLU A 83 -0.41 -13.73 -13.32
C GLU A 83 -0.19 -15.13 -12.75
N LYS A 84 0.85 -15.84 -13.23
CA LYS A 84 1.20 -17.15 -12.71
C LYS A 84 1.49 -17.10 -11.20
N VAL A 85 2.30 -16.16 -10.75
CA VAL A 85 2.59 -15.97 -9.32
C VAL A 85 1.30 -15.72 -8.53
N GLY A 86 0.42 -14.83 -9.00
CA GLY A 86 -0.86 -14.58 -8.35
C GLY A 86 -1.70 -15.85 -8.17
N VAL A 87 -1.78 -16.68 -9.22
CA VAL A 87 -2.50 -17.96 -9.19
C VAL A 87 -1.81 -18.96 -8.24
N ASP A 88 -0.49 -19.09 -8.29
CA ASP A 88 0.28 -20.00 -7.43
C ASP A 88 0.11 -19.63 -5.93
N TYR A 89 -0.03 -18.35 -5.63
CA TYR A 89 -0.36 -17.85 -4.28
C TYR A 89 -1.87 -17.87 -3.97
N GLY A 90 -2.72 -18.43 -4.85
CA GLY A 90 -4.16 -18.58 -4.64
C GLY A 90 -4.95 -17.27 -4.68
N LEU A 91 -4.46 -16.26 -5.38
CA LEU A 91 -5.14 -14.98 -5.55
C LEU A 91 -5.92 -14.91 -6.86
N THR A 92 -6.93 -14.07 -6.86
CA THR A 92 -7.55 -13.62 -8.13
C THR A 92 -6.62 -12.64 -8.81
N VAL A 93 -6.39 -12.84 -10.12
CA VAL A 93 -5.62 -11.90 -10.92
C VAL A 93 -6.55 -11.05 -11.79
N PHE A 94 -6.24 -9.77 -11.89
CA PHE A 94 -6.91 -8.80 -12.73
C PHE A 94 -5.90 -8.16 -13.68
N ARG A 95 -6.22 -8.13 -14.98
CA ARG A 95 -5.43 -7.39 -15.96
C ARG A 95 -6.15 -6.11 -16.37
N GLY A 96 -5.42 -5.01 -16.41
CA GLY A 96 -5.98 -3.69 -16.72
C GLY A 96 -4.97 -2.77 -17.40
N SER A 97 -5.30 -1.48 -17.49
CA SER A 97 -4.48 -0.47 -18.15
C SER A 97 -3.06 -0.42 -17.57
N GLU A 98 -2.05 -0.28 -18.43
CA GLU A 98 -0.66 -0.15 -18.01
C GLU A 98 -0.34 1.22 -17.42
N ASN A 99 -0.79 2.28 -18.11
CA ASN A 99 -0.40 3.67 -17.82
C ASN A 99 -1.47 4.47 -17.08
N ASP A 100 -2.62 3.84 -16.82
CA ASP A 100 -3.76 4.47 -16.16
C ASP A 100 -4.15 3.66 -14.93
N LEU A 101 -3.55 4.00 -13.79
CA LEU A 101 -3.83 3.32 -12.53
C LEU A 101 -5.21 3.68 -11.98
N VAL A 102 -5.70 4.89 -12.22
CA VAL A 102 -7.08 5.26 -11.85
C VAL A 102 -8.07 4.33 -12.56
N ASP A 103 -7.89 4.08 -13.86
CA ASP A 103 -8.73 3.16 -14.62
C ASP A 103 -8.60 1.72 -14.14
N ARG A 104 -7.38 1.28 -13.83
CA ARG A 104 -7.13 -0.08 -13.34
C ARG A 104 -7.83 -0.33 -12.01
N TYR A 105 -7.79 0.63 -11.07
CA TYR A 105 -8.49 0.51 -9.79
C TYR A 105 -9.99 0.63 -9.92
N HIS A 106 -10.50 1.56 -10.74
CA HIS A 106 -11.93 1.71 -11.01
C HIS A 106 -12.50 0.43 -11.64
N SER A 107 -11.82 -0.13 -12.65
CA SER A 107 -12.26 -1.35 -13.33
C SER A 107 -12.21 -2.57 -12.41
N ALA A 108 -11.18 -2.68 -11.54
CA ALA A 108 -11.11 -3.70 -10.52
C ALA A 108 -12.25 -3.53 -9.49
N ALA A 109 -12.47 -2.31 -8.98
CA ALA A 109 -13.55 -2.02 -8.04
C ALA A 109 -14.93 -2.43 -8.59
N SER A 110 -15.21 -2.09 -9.84
CA SER A 110 -16.43 -2.46 -10.53
C SER A 110 -16.58 -3.98 -10.69
N LYS A 111 -15.53 -4.65 -11.19
CA LYS A 111 -15.56 -6.11 -11.43
C LYS A 111 -15.79 -6.91 -10.15
N PHE A 112 -15.25 -6.47 -9.03
CA PHE A 112 -15.29 -7.19 -7.76
C PHE A 112 -16.30 -6.62 -6.75
N ASN A 113 -17.16 -5.68 -7.19
CA ASN A 113 -18.20 -5.04 -6.37
C ASN A 113 -17.63 -4.41 -5.08
N ALA A 114 -16.44 -3.81 -5.16
CA ALA A 114 -15.83 -3.12 -4.04
C ALA A 114 -16.65 -1.88 -3.62
N LYS A 115 -16.59 -1.54 -2.35
CA LYS A 115 -17.03 -0.27 -1.78
C LYS A 115 -15.86 0.54 -1.24
N VAL A 116 -14.80 -0.17 -0.88
CA VAL A 116 -13.53 0.40 -0.46
C VAL A 116 -12.41 -0.34 -1.20
N ILE A 117 -11.49 0.40 -1.81
CA ILE A 117 -10.26 -0.12 -2.41
C ILE A 117 -9.09 0.17 -1.48
N VAL A 118 -8.31 -0.86 -1.21
CA VAL A 118 -7.01 -0.74 -0.51
C VAL A 118 -5.91 -0.94 -1.54
N ARG A 119 -5.09 0.08 -1.76
CA ARG A 119 -3.95 0.02 -2.69
C ARG A 119 -2.68 -0.37 -1.96
N ILE A 120 -2.02 -1.40 -2.46
CA ILE A 120 -0.65 -1.77 -2.06
C ILE A 120 0.23 -1.77 -3.32
N PRO A 121 1.30 -0.96 -3.38
CA PRO A 121 2.30 -1.04 -4.45
C PRO A 121 3.06 -2.37 -4.39
N GLY A 122 3.31 -2.96 -5.57
CA GLY A 122 3.98 -4.27 -5.69
C GLY A 122 5.47 -4.27 -5.40
N ASP A 123 6.03 -3.11 -5.09
CA ASP A 123 7.43 -2.90 -4.70
C ASP A 123 7.64 -2.75 -3.19
N ASN A 124 6.59 -2.93 -2.40
CA ASN A 124 6.62 -2.91 -0.93
C ASN A 124 6.63 -4.36 -0.40
N PRO A 125 7.77 -5.03 -0.27
CA PRO A 125 7.79 -6.45 0.08
C PRO A 125 7.41 -6.74 1.53
N ALA A 126 7.46 -5.75 2.42
CA ALA A 126 7.21 -5.93 3.85
C ALA A 126 6.05 -5.07 4.40
N PRO A 127 4.85 -5.04 3.75
CA PRO A 127 3.71 -4.35 4.31
C PRO A 127 3.36 -4.94 5.69
N GLU A 128 2.92 -4.07 6.64
CA GLU A 128 2.57 -4.49 7.98
C GLU A 128 1.04 -4.71 8.10
N PRO A 129 0.57 -5.96 8.24
CA PRO A 129 -0.86 -6.26 8.22
C PRO A 129 -1.68 -5.49 9.25
N SER A 130 -1.15 -5.29 10.47
CA SER A 130 -1.84 -4.54 11.51
C SER A 130 -2.03 -3.07 11.15
N GLU A 131 -1.01 -2.43 10.58
CA GLU A 131 -1.08 -1.02 10.18
C GLU A 131 -1.99 -0.82 8.95
N ILE A 132 -2.09 -1.83 8.08
CA ILE A 132 -3.06 -1.85 6.98
C ILE A 132 -4.48 -1.98 7.52
N ASP A 133 -4.73 -2.91 8.44
CA ASP A 133 -6.03 -3.07 9.07
C ASP A 133 -6.45 -1.79 9.82
N ASP A 134 -5.51 -1.13 10.50
CA ASP A 134 -5.77 0.10 11.23
C ASP A 134 -6.13 1.27 10.31
N VAL A 135 -5.45 1.46 9.17
CA VAL A 135 -5.80 2.53 8.23
C VAL A 135 -7.13 2.25 7.51
N ILE A 136 -7.50 0.97 7.28
CA ILE A 136 -8.83 0.60 6.76
C ILE A 136 -9.92 0.98 7.76
N ASN A 137 -9.76 0.62 9.04
CA ASN A 137 -10.71 0.98 10.09
C ASN A 137 -10.81 2.51 10.24
N TYR A 138 -9.68 3.20 10.28
CA TYR A 138 -9.62 4.66 10.32
C TYR A 138 -10.40 5.30 9.16
N HIS A 139 -10.21 4.80 7.94
CA HIS A 139 -10.93 5.26 6.75
C HIS A 139 -12.44 5.10 6.89
N ILE A 140 -12.89 3.90 7.29
CA ILE A 140 -14.30 3.55 7.39
C ILE A 140 -14.98 4.33 8.52
N GLU A 141 -14.38 4.38 9.71
CA GLU A 141 -14.93 5.07 10.87
C GLU A 141 -14.98 6.57 10.68
N GLY A 142 -13.96 7.14 10.02
CA GLY A 142 -13.89 8.55 9.69
C GLY A 142 -14.80 8.95 8.53
N GLY A 143 -15.26 8.00 7.71
CA GLY A 143 -16.03 8.28 6.49
C GLY A 143 -15.25 9.18 5.54
N TYR A 144 -13.98 8.82 5.30
CA TYR A 144 -13.10 9.53 4.39
C TYR A 144 -13.31 9.10 2.94
N ASP A 145 -13.01 10.01 2.01
CA ASP A 145 -12.97 9.70 0.58
C ASP A 145 -11.64 9.07 0.18
N PHE A 146 -10.57 9.45 0.89
CA PHE A 146 -9.22 8.92 0.76
C PHE A 146 -8.54 8.90 2.12
N SER A 147 -7.81 7.84 2.42
CA SER A 147 -6.94 7.77 3.60
C SER A 147 -5.61 7.13 3.28
N SER A 148 -4.57 7.48 4.02
CA SER A 148 -3.25 6.90 3.87
C SER A 148 -2.47 6.91 5.19
N ASN A 149 -1.60 5.93 5.35
CA ASN A 149 -0.51 5.91 6.30
C ASN A 149 0.88 5.84 5.61
N TYR A 150 0.96 6.15 4.30
CA TYR A 150 2.24 6.39 3.63
C TYR A 150 2.80 7.78 3.97
N PRO A 151 4.13 7.93 4.09
CA PRO A 151 4.78 9.20 4.39
C PRO A 151 4.93 10.15 3.20
N ASP A 152 4.56 9.74 1.97
CA ASP A 152 4.91 10.38 0.69
C ASP A 152 4.52 11.86 0.57
N VAL A 153 3.42 12.28 1.21
CA VAL A 153 2.86 13.64 1.05
C VAL A 153 2.95 14.43 2.33
N ILE A 154 2.79 13.77 3.47
CA ILE A 154 2.85 14.39 4.80
C ILE A 154 3.75 13.53 5.67
N ASP A 155 4.73 14.11 6.33
CA ASP A 155 5.51 13.43 7.36
C ASP A 155 4.60 13.00 8.51
N ASN A 156 4.05 11.80 8.37
CA ASN A 156 3.23 11.16 9.37
C ASN A 156 4.02 10.27 10.34
N GLY A 157 5.32 10.15 10.11
CA GLY A 157 6.27 9.40 10.94
C GLY A 157 6.36 7.90 10.68
N TYR A 158 5.60 7.37 9.73
CA TYR A 158 5.70 5.95 9.36
C TYR A 158 7.02 5.61 8.67
N PRO A 159 7.54 4.37 8.86
CA PRO A 159 8.48 3.78 7.92
C PRO A 159 7.86 3.69 6.52
N ASP A 160 8.65 3.96 5.49
CA ASP A 160 8.16 3.84 4.12
C ASP A 160 8.06 2.37 3.68
N GLY A 161 6.97 2.04 2.97
CA GLY A 161 6.74 0.70 2.42
C GLY A 161 5.95 -0.27 3.30
N ILE A 162 5.42 0.17 4.47
CA ILE A 162 4.64 -0.71 5.36
C ILE A 162 3.13 -0.50 5.32
N GLY A 163 2.67 0.62 4.78
CA GLY A 163 1.29 1.07 4.85
C GLY A 163 0.43 0.74 3.63
N ALA A 164 -0.67 1.47 3.51
CA ALA A 164 -1.62 1.41 2.41
C ALA A 164 -2.26 2.76 2.11
N GLU A 165 -2.79 2.90 0.90
CA GLU A 165 -3.77 3.92 0.54
C GLU A 165 -5.16 3.28 0.48
N VAL A 166 -6.16 3.99 0.99
CA VAL A 166 -7.54 3.52 1.05
C VAL A 166 -8.44 4.54 0.36
N TYR A 167 -9.26 4.06 -0.59
CA TYR A 167 -10.14 4.88 -1.41
C TYR A 167 -11.60 4.44 -1.21
N ASP A 168 -12.50 5.39 -0.96
CA ASP A 168 -13.92 5.18 -1.16
C ASP A 168 -14.21 5.05 -2.67
N VAL A 169 -15.02 4.06 -3.07
CA VAL A 169 -15.25 3.78 -4.49
C VAL A 169 -16.04 4.89 -5.18
N ASP A 170 -16.94 5.58 -4.49
CA ASP A 170 -17.69 6.69 -5.10
C ASP A 170 -16.75 7.87 -5.39
N ALA A 171 -15.81 8.18 -4.49
CA ALA A 171 -14.78 9.18 -4.72
C ALA A 171 -13.80 8.77 -5.85
N LEU A 172 -13.42 7.50 -5.91
CA LEU A 172 -12.60 6.98 -7.01
C LEU A 172 -13.32 7.08 -8.36
N ASN A 173 -14.64 6.81 -8.41
CA ASN A 173 -15.48 6.96 -9.62
C ASN A 173 -15.52 8.42 -10.09
N GLU A 174 -15.59 9.37 -9.15
CA GLU A 174 -15.51 10.80 -9.47
C GLU A 174 -14.16 11.16 -10.09
N VAL A 175 -13.06 10.71 -9.47
CA VAL A 175 -11.71 10.89 -10.02
C VAL A 175 -11.59 10.26 -11.40
N TRP A 176 -12.06 9.02 -11.59
CA TRP A 176 -12.01 8.33 -12.87
C TRP A 176 -12.72 9.10 -14.00
N SER A 177 -13.88 9.69 -13.70
CA SER A 177 -14.68 10.42 -14.68
C SER A 177 -14.15 11.84 -14.98
N THR A 178 -13.49 12.48 -14.03
CA THR A 178 -13.11 13.90 -14.12
C THR A 178 -11.63 14.13 -14.39
N SER A 179 -10.73 13.28 -13.87
CA SER A 179 -9.28 13.43 -14.03
C SER A 179 -8.85 13.19 -15.48
N LYS A 180 -8.15 14.17 -16.07
CA LYS A 180 -7.65 14.12 -17.44
C LYS A 180 -6.12 14.19 -17.52
N ASP A 181 -5.45 14.62 -16.44
CA ASP A 181 -4.00 14.73 -16.39
C ASP A 181 -3.39 13.31 -16.34
N PRO A 182 -2.49 12.94 -17.28
CA PRO A 182 -1.83 11.63 -17.28
C PRO A 182 -1.08 11.33 -15.98
N ARG A 183 -0.41 12.34 -15.37
CA ARG A 183 0.28 12.19 -14.08
C ARG A 183 -0.70 11.78 -12.97
N ASN A 184 -1.84 12.44 -12.90
CA ASN A 184 -2.85 12.16 -11.89
C ASN A 184 -3.57 10.84 -12.14
N ARG A 185 -3.58 10.34 -13.38
CA ARG A 185 -4.07 9.02 -13.70
C ARG A 185 -3.07 7.90 -13.39
N GLU A 186 -1.77 8.20 -13.47
CA GLU A 186 -0.70 7.29 -13.03
C GLU A 186 -0.54 7.27 -11.51
N HIS A 187 -0.81 8.39 -10.84
CA HIS A 187 -0.69 8.56 -9.39
C HIS A 187 -2.06 8.92 -8.76
N PRO A 188 -2.95 7.97 -8.50
CA PRO A 188 -4.33 8.24 -8.08
C PRO A 188 -4.47 9.15 -6.87
N HIS A 189 -3.57 9.06 -5.89
CA HIS A 189 -3.58 9.87 -4.67
C HIS A 189 -3.45 11.37 -4.95
N THR A 190 -2.74 11.78 -6.01
CA THR A 190 -2.54 13.20 -6.34
C THR A 190 -3.86 13.92 -6.58
N ASN A 191 -4.87 13.23 -7.15
CA ASN A 191 -6.19 13.81 -7.37
C ASN A 191 -6.86 14.27 -6.06
N PHE A 192 -6.56 13.61 -4.96
CA PHE A 192 -7.13 13.92 -3.66
C PHE A 192 -6.38 15.08 -2.99
N TYR A 193 -5.06 15.04 -3.01
CA TYR A 193 -4.21 16.06 -2.38
C TYR A 193 -4.23 17.41 -3.12
N GLU A 194 -4.34 17.41 -4.45
CA GLU A 194 -4.33 18.62 -5.27
C GLU A 194 -5.68 19.37 -5.29
N HIS A 195 -6.74 18.75 -4.75
CA HIS A 195 -8.07 19.36 -4.67
C HIS A 195 -8.56 19.47 -3.22
N PRO A 196 -7.88 20.27 -2.36
CA PRO A 196 -8.27 20.44 -0.97
C PRO A 196 -9.68 21.05 -0.88
N GLY A 197 -10.52 20.45 -0.03
CA GLY A 197 -11.90 20.84 0.16
C GLY A 197 -12.92 20.16 -0.77
N LYS A 198 -12.46 19.45 -1.81
CA LYS A 198 -13.33 18.61 -2.65
C LYS A 198 -13.55 17.22 -2.04
N PHE A 199 -12.49 16.64 -1.47
CA PHE A 199 -12.50 15.31 -0.87
C PHE A 199 -12.17 15.39 0.62
N LYS A 200 -12.78 14.51 1.40
CA LYS A 200 -12.48 14.34 2.81
C LYS A 200 -11.28 13.42 2.97
N LEU A 201 -10.15 14.00 3.40
CA LEU A 201 -8.88 13.28 3.52
C LEU A 201 -8.63 12.81 4.96
N GLY A 202 -8.13 11.60 5.13
CA GLY A 202 -7.67 11.04 6.39
C GLY A 202 -6.20 10.64 6.31
N ILE A 203 -5.32 11.37 6.99
CA ILE A 203 -3.91 10.99 7.11
C ILE A 203 -3.71 10.42 8.51
N MET A 204 -3.38 9.13 8.54
CA MET A 204 -3.16 8.44 9.80
C MET A 204 -1.75 8.73 10.31
N MET A 205 -1.65 9.23 11.54
CA MET A 205 -0.36 9.51 12.18
C MET A 205 0.21 8.25 12.83
N CYS A 206 1.50 8.08 12.69
CA CYS A 206 2.23 6.95 13.23
C CYS A 206 2.23 6.97 14.77
N ARG A 207 2.00 5.81 15.38
CA ARG A 207 2.16 5.65 16.83
C ARG A 207 3.64 5.70 17.22
N PRO A 208 3.97 6.18 18.44
CA PRO A 208 5.35 6.43 18.84
C PRO A 208 6.29 5.23 18.72
N GLU A 209 5.77 4.01 18.97
CA GLU A 209 6.56 2.77 19.06
C GLU A 209 7.19 2.36 17.73
N ILE A 210 6.57 2.76 16.62
CA ILE A 210 7.05 2.43 15.27
C ILE A 210 7.43 3.67 14.45
N ARG A 211 7.55 4.83 15.11
CA ARG A 211 7.91 6.09 14.44
C ARG A 211 9.36 6.07 13.97
N ARG A 212 9.57 5.67 12.72
CA ARG A 212 10.87 5.51 12.08
C ARG A 212 10.84 5.93 10.61
N PRO A 213 10.68 7.23 10.33
CA PRO A 213 10.68 7.74 8.94
C PRO A 213 12.05 7.60 8.24
N ASP A 214 13.09 7.22 8.99
CA ASP A 214 14.42 6.90 8.48
C ASP A 214 14.54 5.49 7.89
N ILE A 215 13.52 4.62 8.06
CA ILE A 215 13.49 3.27 7.52
C ILE A 215 12.66 3.26 6.23
N ILE A 216 13.31 2.91 5.12
CA ILE A 216 12.71 2.82 3.79
C ILE A 216 12.77 1.37 3.33
N ILE A 217 11.60 0.74 3.14
CA ILE A 217 11.47 -0.69 2.83
C ILE A 217 10.92 -0.90 1.41
N ASP A 218 10.46 0.16 0.75
CA ASP A 218 10.08 0.07 -0.67
C ASP A 218 11.31 -0.18 -1.55
N VAL A 219 11.16 -0.97 -2.62
CA VAL A 219 12.25 -1.36 -3.50
C VAL A 219 12.13 -0.66 -4.85
N ASN A 220 12.91 0.40 -5.05
CA ASN A 220 12.97 1.16 -6.29
C ASN A 220 14.36 1.17 -6.93
N THR A 221 15.42 0.92 -6.15
CA THR A 221 16.81 0.92 -6.58
C THR A 221 17.50 -0.37 -6.12
N GLN A 222 18.72 -0.63 -6.66
CA GLN A 222 19.52 -1.77 -6.23
C GLN A 222 19.88 -1.66 -4.74
N ASP A 223 20.28 -0.50 -4.24
CA ASP A 223 20.65 -0.31 -2.83
C ASP A 223 19.48 -0.60 -1.89
N GLN A 224 18.25 -0.18 -2.25
CA GLN A 224 17.04 -0.50 -1.49
C GLN A 224 16.75 -2.02 -1.52
N TYR A 225 16.93 -2.66 -2.68
CA TYR A 225 16.81 -4.13 -2.75
C TYR A 225 17.82 -4.83 -1.87
N ASP A 226 19.09 -4.44 -1.90
CA ASP A 226 20.15 -5.03 -1.09
C ASP A 226 19.88 -4.86 0.41
N PHE A 227 19.37 -3.70 0.82
CA PHE A 227 18.92 -3.45 2.18
C PHE A 227 17.78 -4.40 2.60
N VAL A 228 16.75 -4.50 1.76
CA VAL A 228 15.59 -5.36 2.03
C VAL A 228 15.96 -6.84 1.97
N LEU A 229 16.86 -7.24 1.08
CA LEU A 229 17.39 -8.62 1.02
C LEU A 229 18.09 -8.96 2.34
N ALA A 230 19.00 -8.12 2.81
CA ALA A 230 19.69 -8.35 4.09
C ALA A 230 18.71 -8.46 5.27
N MET A 231 17.67 -7.64 5.28
CA MET A 231 16.59 -7.71 6.27
C MET A 231 15.87 -9.05 6.21
N TYR A 232 15.46 -9.50 5.02
CA TYR A 232 14.76 -10.77 4.85
C TYR A 232 15.62 -11.99 5.17
N GLU A 233 16.90 -12.01 4.75
CA GLU A 233 17.85 -13.07 5.08
C GLU A 233 18.11 -13.21 6.57
N TYR A 234 18.04 -12.10 7.31
CA TYR A 234 18.20 -12.11 8.76
C TYR A 234 16.90 -12.50 9.49
N LEU A 235 15.78 -11.86 9.18
CA LEU A 235 14.54 -11.99 9.93
C LEU A 235 13.74 -13.24 9.55
N TYR A 236 13.59 -13.53 8.25
CA TYR A 236 12.68 -14.56 7.76
C TYR A 236 12.99 -15.97 8.28
N PRO A 237 14.27 -16.44 8.34
CA PRO A 237 14.58 -17.75 8.91
C PRO A 237 14.32 -17.86 10.42
N ARG A 238 14.26 -16.71 11.13
CA ARG A 238 14.03 -16.67 12.58
C ARG A 238 12.54 -16.59 12.90
N ASN A 239 11.80 -15.82 12.12
CA ASN A 239 10.36 -15.66 12.25
C ASN A 239 9.77 -15.29 10.89
N THR A 240 9.08 -16.21 10.22
CA THR A 240 8.43 -15.93 8.92
C THR A 240 7.30 -14.89 9.02
N GLN A 241 6.83 -14.58 10.25
CA GLN A 241 5.80 -13.60 10.53
C GLN A 241 6.35 -12.35 11.24
N PHE A 242 7.63 -12.05 11.07
CA PHE A 242 8.25 -10.87 11.66
C PHE A 242 7.43 -9.60 11.42
N THR A 243 7.45 -8.67 12.35
CA THR A 243 6.66 -7.44 12.38
C THR A 243 7.53 -6.22 12.11
N ILE A 244 6.91 -5.04 12.02
CA ILE A 244 7.67 -3.78 11.95
C ILE A 244 8.55 -3.56 13.18
N LEU A 245 8.18 -4.04 14.36
CA LEU A 245 9.03 -3.96 15.55
C LEU A 245 10.30 -4.81 15.42
N ASP A 246 10.19 -6.00 14.81
CA ASP A 246 11.35 -6.85 14.53
C ASP A 246 12.29 -6.19 13.50
N ILE A 247 11.73 -5.47 12.51
CA ILE A 247 12.49 -4.71 11.51
C ILE A 247 13.26 -3.57 12.20
N ILE A 248 12.61 -2.82 13.07
CA ILE A 248 13.23 -1.72 13.82
C ILE A 248 14.37 -2.24 14.70
N ASP A 249 14.12 -3.33 15.44
CA ASP A 249 15.15 -3.94 16.29
C ASP A 249 16.36 -4.42 15.47
N TRP A 250 16.12 -5.12 14.35
CA TRP A 250 17.18 -5.53 13.43
C TRP A 250 17.95 -4.34 12.88
N TYR A 251 17.27 -3.29 12.44
CA TYR A 251 17.90 -2.10 11.87
C TYR A 251 18.84 -1.42 12.89
N ASP A 252 18.35 -1.22 14.12
CA ASP A 252 19.12 -0.52 15.15
C ASP A 252 20.23 -1.36 15.78
N ASN A 253 19.98 -2.66 15.98
CA ASN A 253 20.88 -3.52 16.77
C ASN A 253 21.78 -4.42 15.93
N VAL A 254 21.47 -4.62 14.65
CA VAL A 254 22.25 -5.46 13.74
C VAL A 254 22.77 -4.65 12.55
N TYR A 255 21.87 -4.10 11.73
CA TYR A 255 22.26 -3.50 10.45
C TYR A 255 23.17 -2.28 10.62
N LYS A 256 22.80 -1.31 11.44
CA LYS A 256 23.63 -0.12 11.70
C LYS A 256 25.01 -0.45 12.26
N LYS A 257 25.13 -1.49 13.08
CA LYS A 257 26.41 -1.90 13.68
C LYS A 257 27.37 -2.54 12.68
N VAL A 258 26.86 -3.11 11.59
CA VAL A 258 27.68 -3.67 10.53
C VAL A 258 28.19 -2.59 9.58
N GLN A 259 27.45 -1.48 9.47
CA GLN A 259 27.81 -0.34 8.61
C GLN A 259 28.73 0.69 9.30
N ALA A 260 28.87 0.65 10.64
CA ALA A 260 29.73 1.52 11.45
C ALA A 260 31.16 0.98 11.60
#